data_f86476bc34f92781ddab2c022bbd9c8d
#
_entry.id   f86476bc34f92781ddab2c022bbd9c8d
#
_cell.length_a   1.000
_cell.length_b   1.000
_cell.length_c   1.000
_cell.angle_alpha   90.00
_cell.angle_beta   90.00
_cell.angle_gamma   90.00
#
_symmetry.space_group_name_H-M   'P 1'
#
loop_
_entity.id
_entity.type
_entity.pdbx_description
1 polymer ?
#
loop_
_entity_poly.entity_id
_entity_poly.type
_entity_poly.pdbx_seq_one_letter_code
_entity_poly.pdbx_strand_id
1 'polypeptide(L)'
;MSETRTAPYDLGADTHTVRIESTNHDGSFLGKNLTPRKFAATASSGIAMADLLFGLDLGNAPTFGFAFPEWRGHVSDVEFRPDMSTLVQWKPGLHSVIGDYWQTGGEPVGTCPRNLARSLVDRLATRGFTACIAVEIEATLFEESIHEARAKGYRGLTPLGGSAGTAYHLAKSSDWVDYMSAVVRRLDGGHPGQ
;
A
#
# COMPACT_ATOMS: atom_id res chain seq x y z
N MET A 1 -19.27 -28.25 18.01
CA MET A 1 -19.65 -27.77 16.67
C MET A 1 -19.27 -26.30 16.62
N SER A 2 -18.21 -25.96 15.89
CA SER A 2 -17.74 -24.57 15.76
C SER A 2 -18.69 -23.88 14.79
N GLU A 3 -19.43 -22.89 15.26
CA GLU A 3 -20.18 -22.00 14.38
C GLU A 3 -19.20 -21.30 13.44
N THR A 4 -19.33 -21.59 12.16
CA THR A 4 -18.63 -20.90 11.08
C THR A 4 -19.19 -19.48 11.03
N ARG A 5 -18.59 -18.55 11.79
CA ARG A 5 -18.92 -17.11 11.62
C ARG A 5 -18.62 -16.76 10.18
N THR A 6 -19.64 -16.53 9.41
CA THR A 6 -19.53 -16.00 8.05
C THR A 6 -18.78 -14.66 8.16
N ALA A 7 -17.65 -14.56 7.48
CA ALA A 7 -16.90 -13.32 7.43
C ALA A 7 -17.79 -12.23 6.80
N PRO A 8 -17.75 -10.98 7.29
CA PRO A 8 -18.59 -9.89 6.79
C PRO A 8 -18.17 -9.41 5.38
N TYR A 9 -17.36 -10.17 4.69
CA TYR A 9 -16.86 -9.89 3.33
C TYR A 9 -16.81 -11.20 2.53
N ASP A 10 -17.05 -11.09 1.24
CA ASP A 10 -16.92 -12.19 0.28
C ASP A 10 -15.64 -12.01 -0.54
N LEU A 11 -14.75 -12.97 -0.45
CA LEU A 11 -13.52 -13.00 -1.26
C LEU A 11 -13.74 -13.72 -2.60
N GLY A 12 -14.87 -14.41 -2.78
CA GLY A 12 -15.08 -15.30 -3.91
C GLY A 12 -14.30 -16.63 -3.80
N ALA A 13 -14.83 -17.67 -4.43
CA ALA A 13 -14.32 -19.04 -4.32
C ALA A 13 -12.91 -19.23 -4.93
N ASP A 14 -12.56 -18.41 -5.93
CA ASP A 14 -11.28 -18.51 -6.66
C ASP A 14 -10.13 -17.75 -5.97
N THR A 15 -10.39 -17.11 -4.83
CA THR A 15 -9.34 -16.38 -4.11
C THR A 15 -8.33 -17.35 -3.50
N HIS A 16 -7.08 -17.17 -3.83
CA HIS A 16 -5.97 -17.96 -3.28
C HIS A 16 -5.02 -17.12 -2.42
N THR A 17 -5.05 -15.79 -2.54
CA THR A 17 -4.16 -14.89 -1.79
C THR A 17 -4.88 -13.60 -1.40
N VAL A 18 -4.71 -13.21 -0.15
CA VAL A 18 -5.07 -11.87 0.34
C VAL A 18 -3.79 -11.19 0.80
N ARG A 19 -3.47 -10.07 0.16
CA ARG A 19 -2.35 -9.22 0.53
C ARG A 19 -2.84 -8.16 1.52
N ILE A 20 -2.25 -8.12 2.70
CA ILE A 20 -2.42 -7.00 3.61
C ILE A 20 -1.17 -6.14 3.53
N GLU A 21 -1.33 -4.86 3.24
CA GLU A 21 -0.23 -3.95 2.93
C GLU A 21 -0.45 -2.56 3.54
N SER A 22 0.64 -1.87 3.88
CA SER A 22 0.66 -0.48 4.30
C SER A 22 2.01 0.13 3.95
N THR A 23 2.16 1.42 4.17
CA THR A 23 3.40 2.12 3.88
C THR A 23 4.23 2.32 5.15
N ASN A 24 5.56 2.30 4.99
CA ASN A 24 6.50 2.91 5.92
C ASN A 24 6.70 4.40 5.58
N HIS A 25 7.65 5.06 6.22
CA HIS A 25 7.86 6.50 6.00
C HIS A 25 8.58 6.86 4.70
N ASP A 26 9.15 5.91 3.99
CA ASP A 26 9.73 6.15 2.66
C ASP A 26 8.70 5.97 1.53
N GLY A 27 7.44 5.63 1.87
CA GLY A 27 6.38 5.41 0.92
C GLY A 27 6.36 4.01 0.29
N SER A 28 7.26 3.11 0.72
CA SER A 28 7.26 1.72 0.25
C SER A 28 6.09 0.94 0.82
N PHE A 29 5.41 0.16 -0.02
CA PHE A 29 4.42 -0.80 0.44
C PHE A 29 5.10 -2.01 1.07
N LEU A 30 4.79 -2.25 2.34
CA LEU A 30 5.22 -3.41 3.12
C LEU A 30 4.01 -4.20 3.57
N GLY A 31 4.13 -5.52 3.69
CA GLY A 31 2.98 -6.33 4.10
C GLY A 31 3.23 -7.82 4.08
N LYS A 32 2.13 -8.57 4.14
CA LYS A 32 2.13 -10.04 4.10
C LYS A 32 1.11 -10.56 3.10
N ASN A 33 1.48 -11.63 2.40
CA ASN A 33 0.56 -12.45 1.63
C ASN A 33 0.00 -13.57 2.53
N LEU A 34 -1.30 -13.69 2.60
CA LEU A 34 -2.01 -14.64 3.43
C LEU A 34 -2.87 -15.56 2.58
N THR A 35 -3.08 -16.76 3.06
CA THR A 35 -4.18 -17.59 2.55
C THR A 35 -5.52 -17.01 3.00
N PRO A 36 -6.63 -17.17 2.25
CA PRO A 36 -7.96 -16.71 2.66
C PRO A 36 -8.35 -17.17 4.06
N ARG A 37 -8.04 -18.43 4.40
CA ARG A 37 -8.29 -19.00 5.73
C ARG A 37 -7.53 -18.24 6.84
N LYS A 38 -6.24 -17.92 6.61
CA LYS A 38 -5.44 -17.17 7.60
C LYS A 38 -5.96 -15.75 7.73
N PHE A 39 -6.29 -15.11 6.61
CA PHE A 39 -6.88 -13.77 6.61
C PHE A 39 -8.19 -13.74 7.41
N ALA A 40 -9.12 -14.64 7.12
CA ALA A 40 -10.39 -14.72 7.85
C ALA A 40 -10.19 -14.90 9.36
N ALA A 41 -9.19 -15.68 9.78
CA ALA A 41 -8.90 -15.91 11.19
C ALA A 41 -8.27 -14.68 11.89
N THR A 42 -7.69 -13.76 11.15
CA THR A 42 -6.92 -12.63 11.71
C THR A 42 -7.50 -11.26 11.35
N ALA A 43 -8.51 -11.19 10.49
CA ALA A 43 -9.09 -9.93 10.02
C ALA A 43 -9.61 -9.03 11.16
N SER A 44 -10.09 -9.61 12.25
CA SER A 44 -10.59 -8.85 13.41
C SER A 44 -9.54 -8.55 14.47
N SER A 45 -8.47 -9.37 14.57
CA SER A 45 -7.45 -9.25 15.62
C SER A 45 -6.13 -8.66 15.11
N GLY A 46 -5.96 -8.60 13.78
CA GLY A 46 -4.70 -8.21 13.18
C GLY A 46 -3.69 -9.35 13.09
N ILE A 47 -2.54 -9.04 12.55
CA ILE A 47 -1.41 -9.94 12.31
C ILE A 47 -0.17 -9.31 12.91
N ALA A 48 0.64 -10.11 13.61
CA ALA A 48 1.92 -9.62 14.11
C ALA A 48 2.85 -9.21 12.97
N MET A 49 3.43 -8.03 13.09
CA MET A 49 4.49 -7.47 12.24
C MET A 49 5.60 -6.93 13.14
N ALA A 50 6.86 -7.07 12.71
CA ALA A 50 7.94 -6.46 13.45
C ALA A 50 7.87 -4.93 13.37
N ASP A 51 8.02 -4.24 14.49
CA ASP A 51 8.06 -2.78 14.56
C ASP A 51 9.33 -2.19 13.88
N LEU A 52 10.34 -3.02 13.67
CA LEU A 52 11.59 -2.67 12.99
C LEU A 52 11.37 -2.01 11.62
N LEU A 53 10.25 -2.30 10.96
CA LEU A 53 9.94 -1.72 9.64
C LEU A 53 9.91 -0.18 9.62
N PHE A 54 9.68 0.46 10.77
CA PHE A 54 9.74 1.91 10.94
C PHE A 54 11.16 2.42 11.25
N GLY A 55 12.10 1.50 11.45
CA GLY A 55 13.50 1.77 11.72
C GLY A 55 14.46 1.35 10.62
N LEU A 56 13.96 1.07 9.43
CA LEU A 56 14.78 0.70 8.27
C LEU A 56 15.03 1.93 7.38
N ASP A 57 16.24 1.99 6.82
CA ASP A 57 16.54 2.94 5.74
C ASP A 57 16.07 2.41 4.37
N LEU A 58 16.26 3.20 3.31
CA LEU A 58 15.90 2.81 1.93
C LEU A 58 16.62 1.55 1.43
N GLY A 59 17.70 1.17 2.06
CA GLY A 59 18.45 -0.06 1.78
C GLY A 59 17.98 -1.26 2.59
N ASN A 60 16.94 -1.12 3.42
CA ASN A 60 16.50 -2.09 4.43
C ASN A 60 17.56 -2.38 5.53
N ALA A 61 18.49 -1.47 5.75
CA ALA A 61 19.40 -1.56 6.88
C ALA A 61 18.78 -0.92 8.13
N PRO A 62 18.91 -1.57 9.32
CA PRO A 62 18.41 -0.98 10.55
C PRO A 62 19.14 0.33 10.86
N THR A 63 18.38 1.36 11.17
CA THR A 63 18.90 2.63 11.68
C THR A 63 18.85 2.62 13.20
N PHE A 64 19.74 3.40 13.83
CA PHE A 64 19.84 3.49 15.28
C PHE A 64 19.80 4.95 15.73
N GLY A 65 19.49 5.18 17.00
CA GLY A 65 19.45 6.53 17.55
C GLY A 65 18.07 7.21 17.43
N PHE A 66 17.01 6.42 17.41
CA PHE A 66 15.64 6.94 17.42
C PHE A 66 15.34 7.81 18.61
N ALA A 67 14.47 8.80 18.40
CA ALA A 67 13.90 9.62 19.46
C ALA A 67 12.97 8.81 20.39
N PHE A 68 12.42 7.69 19.88
CA PHE A 68 11.52 6.82 20.64
C PHE A 68 12.33 5.82 21.49
N PRO A 69 12.31 5.94 22.84
CA PRO A 69 13.11 5.08 23.72
C PRO A 69 12.79 3.59 23.59
N GLU A 70 11.55 3.24 23.35
CA GLU A 70 11.03 1.89 23.21
C GLU A 70 11.68 1.11 22.06
N TRP A 71 12.22 1.81 21.05
CA TRP A 71 12.87 1.19 19.90
C TRP A 71 14.39 1.06 20.05
N ARG A 72 14.91 1.42 21.22
CA ARG A 72 16.36 1.48 21.49
C ARG A 72 16.91 0.17 22.02
N GLY A 73 16.64 -0.94 21.51
CA GLY A 73 17.34 -2.10 22.01
C GLY A 73 16.75 -3.46 21.69
N HIS A 74 15.55 -3.53 21.17
CA HIS A 74 14.92 -4.78 20.75
C HIS A 74 13.93 -4.53 19.64
N VAL A 75 13.69 -5.55 18.83
CA VAL A 75 12.60 -5.62 17.88
C VAL A 75 11.41 -6.23 18.61
N SER A 76 10.27 -5.56 18.50
CA SER A 76 9.00 -5.97 19.09
C SER A 76 7.98 -6.26 17.99
N ASP A 77 6.82 -6.77 18.36
CA ASP A 77 5.70 -6.95 17.47
C ASP A 77 4.69 -5.81 17.61
N VAL A 78 4.16 -5.37 16.48
CA VAL A 78 2.96 -4.54 16.36
C VAL A 78 1.87 -5.34 15.68
N GLU A 79 0.62 -5.00 15.94
CA GLU A 79 -0.52 -5.59 15.27
C GLU A 79 -0.79 -4.85 13.96
N PHE A 80 -0.91 -5.58 12.88
CA PHE A 80 -1.27 -5.07 11.56
C PHE A 80 -2.72 -5.42 11.27
N ARG A 81 -3.61 -4.44 11.40
CA ARG A 81 -5.07 -4.63 11.31
C ARG A 81 -5.58 -4.15 9.95
N PRO A 82 -6.32 -4.99 9.19
CA PRO A 82 -6.85 -4.59 7.90
C PRO A 82 -7.98 -3.56 8.04
N ASP A 83 -7.94 -2.54 7.20
CA ASP A 83 -9.08 -1.64 6.97
C ASP A 83 -9.96 -2.24 5.87
N MET A 84 -11.02 -2.90 6.28
CA MET A 84 -11.88 -3.67 5.38
C MET A 84 -12.59 -2.80 4.34
N SER A 85 -12.69 -1.48 4.54
CA SER A 85 -13.24 -0.56 3.53
C SER A 85 -12.35 -0.42 2.29
N THR A 86 -11.09 -0.86 2.40
CA THR A 86 -10.09 -0.82 1.31
C THR A 86 -9.89 -2.17 0.63
N LEU A 87 -10.67 -3.19 1.01
CA LEU A 87 -10.55 -4.52 0.41
C LEU A 87 -10.96 -4.48 -1.06
N VAL A 88 -10.07 -4.89 -1.95
CA VAL A 88 -10.31 -4.88 -3.39
C VAL A 88 -9.70 -6.10 -4.07
N GLN A 89 -10.38 -6.63 -5.09
CA GLN A 89 -9.79 -7.63 -5.96
C GLN A 89 -8.86 -6.95 -6.98
N TRP A 90 -7.58 -7.05 -6.74
CA TRP A 90 -6.54 -6.41 -7.54
C TRP A 90 -6.20 -7.16 -8.83
N LYS A 91 -6.26 -8.49 -8.77
CA LYS A 91 -6.13 -9.44 -9.88
C LYS A 91 -7.04 -10.65 -9.65
N PRO A 92 -7.37 -11.42 -10.67
CA PRO A 92 -8.07 -12.68 -10.46
C PRO A 92 -7.39 -13.54 -9.40
N GLY A 93 -8.15 -13.96 -8.40
CA GLY A 93 -7.67 -14.77 -7.27
C GLY A 93 -6.80 -14.05 -6.23
N LEU A 94 -6.50 -12.76 -6.40
CA LEU A 94 -5.69 -11.98 -5.47
C LEU A 94 -6.45 -10.73 -5.02
N HIS A 95 -6.67 -10.62 -3.70
CA HIS A 95 -7.19 -9.44 -3.06
C HIS A 95 -6.08 -8.66 -2.36
N SER A 96 -6.24 -7.34 -2.29
CA SER A 96 -5.42 -6.44 -1.47
C SER A 96 -6.30 -5.69 -0.50
N VAL A 97 -5.77 -5.44 0.69
CA VAL A 97 -6.39 -4.62 1.72
C VAL A 97 -5.31 -3.79 2.41
N ILE A 98 -5.58 -2.52 2.64
CA ILE A 98 -4.67 -1.66 3.40
C ILE A 98 -4.85 -1.94 4.90
N GLY A 99 -3.74 -2.00 5.63
CA GLY A 99 -3.76 -2.19 7.08
C GLY A 99 -3.18 -0.99 7.83
N ASP A 100 -3.60 -0.88 9.08
CA ASP A 100 -3.07 0.07 10.04
C ASP A 100 -2.23 -0.65 11.09
N TYR A 101 -1.19 0.03 11.60
CA TYR A 101 -0.34 -0.51 12.66
C TYR A 101 -0.82 -0.06 14.03
N TRP A 102 -0.92 -1.02 14.95
CA TRP A 102 -1.39 -0.84 16.30
C TRP A 102 -0.39 -1.44 17.30
N GLN A 103 -0.21 -0.78 18.43
CA GLN A 103 0.50 -1.37 19.56
C GLN A 103 -0.28 -2.58 20.09
N THR A 104 0.42 -3.54 20.66
CA THR A 104 -0.20 -4.71 21.31
C THR A 104 -1.20 -4.32 22.41
N GLY A 105 -1.14 -3.12 22.95
CA GLY A 105 -2.10 -2.56 23.91
C GLY A 105 -3.35 -1.93 23.29
N GLY A 106 -3.48 -1.88 21.97
CA GLY A 106 -4.64 -1.33 21.25
C GLY A 106 -4.53 0.14 20.86
N GLU A 107 -3.41 0.81 21.12
CA GLU A 107 -3.16 2.18 20.67
C GLU A 107 -2.59 2.20 19.26
N PRO A 108 -2.93 3.21 18.41
CA PRO A 108 -2.31 3.36 17.10
C PRO A 108 -0.80 3.59 17.20
N VAL A 109 -0.02 2.97 16.34
CA VAL A 109 1.41 3.26 16.24
C VAL A 109 1.61 4.68 15.71
N GLY A 110 2.19 5.56 16.53
CA GLY A 110 2.31 6.99 16.25
C GLY A 110 3.23 7.34 15.07
N THR A 111 4.17 6.45 14.74
CA THR A 111 5.08 6.58 13.59
C THR A 111 4.48 6.05 12.29
N CYS A 112 3.33 5.40 12.33
CA CYS A 112 2.63 4.95 11.12
C CYS A 112 2.11 6.17 10.34
N PRO A 113 2.56 6.38 9.09
CA PRO A 113 2.14 7.55 8.31
C PRO A 113 0.63 7.62 8.10
N ARG A 114 -0.02 6.48 7.90
CA ARG A 114 -1.47 6.40 7.71
C ARG A 114 -2.24 6.76 8.99
N ASN A 115 -1.79 6.29 10.15
CA ASN A 115 -2.38 6.67 11.44
C ASN A 115 -2.23 8.17 11.71
N LEU A 116 -1.06 8.74 11.39
CA LEU A 116 -0.82 10.16 11.50
C LEU A 116 -1.75 10.97 10.58
N ALA A 117 -1.85 10.60 9.30
CA ALA A 117 -2.75 11.26 8.36
C ALA A 117 -4.20 11.23 8.85
N ARG A 118 -4.69 10.07 9.33
CA ARG A 118 -6.04 9.92 9.89
C ARG A 118 -6.24 10.85 11.08
N SER A 119 -5.30 10.88 12.02
CA SER A 119 -5.40 11.77 13.19
C SER A 119 -5.46 13.26 12.82
N LEU A 120 -4.77 13.67 11.76
CA LEU A 120 -4.82 15.04 11.25
C LEU A 120 -6.18 15.35 10.60
N VAL A 121 -6.73 14.42 9.82
CA VAL A 121 -8.08 14.54 9.24
C VAL A 121 -9.13 14.67 10.35
N ASP A 122 -9.07 13.83 11.38
CA ASP A 122 -9.98 13.89 12.53
C ASP A 122 -9.87 15.24 13.28
N ARG A 123 -8.66 15.75 13.47
CA ARG A 123 -8.43 17.07 14.08
C ARG A 123 -8.98 18.21 13.24
N LEU A 124 -8.93 18.13 11.92
CA LEU A 124 -9.58 19.10 11.02
C LEU A 124 -11.09 19.03 11.17
N ALA A 125 -11.67 17.82 11.19
CA ALA A 125 -13.11 17.61 11.35
C ALA A 125 -13.64 18.22 12.65
N THR A 126 -12.90 18.10 13.78
CA THR A 126 -13.31 18.74 15.06
C THR A 126 -13.33 20.27 15.01
N ARG A 127 -12.71 20.86 13.99
CA ARG A 127 -12.70 22.32 13.74
C ARG A 127 -13.67 22.74 12.62
N GLY A 128 -14.50 21.82 12.14
CA GLY A 128 -15.48 22.08 11.09
C GLY A 128 -14.89 22.07 9.66
N PHE A 129 -13.67 21.57 9.45
CA PHE A 129 -13.05 21.46 8.15
C PHE A 129 -13.11 20.03 7.62
N THR A 130 -13.29 19.88 6.33
CA THR A 130 -13.14 18.63 5.60
C THR A 130 -11.85 18.68 4.78
N ALA A 131 -10.97 17.69 4.96
CA ALA A 131 -9.78 17.56 4.14
C ALA A 131 -10.16 17.05 2.74
N CYS A 132 -9.69 17.73 1.70
CA CYS A 132 -9.77 17.29 0.32
C CYS A 132 -8.34 17.29 -0.24
N ILE A 133 -7.83 16.10 -0.57
CA ILE A 133 -6.45 15.92 -1.00
C ILE A 133 -6.46 15.11 -2.29
N ALA A 134 -5.71 15.58 -3.28
CA ALA A 134 -5.42 14.85 -4.50
C ALA A 134 -3.91 14.62 -4.62
N VAL A 135 -3.53 13.57 -5.34
CA VAL A 135 -2.14 13.25 -5.66
C VAL A 135 -1.98 13.30 -7.16
N GLU A 136 -1.05 14.10 -7.65
CA GLU A 136 -0.60 14.08 -9.04
C GLU A 136 0.58 13.13 -9.15
N ILE A 137 0.50 12.20 -10.11
CA ILE A 137 1.56 11.24 -10.37
C ILE A 137 2.14 11.55 -11.73
N GLU A 138 3.41 11.99 -11.74
CA GLU A 138 4.17 12.20 -12.96
C GLU A 138 5.18 11.07 -13.12
N ALA A 139 5.23 10.48 -14.31
CA ALA A 139 6.14 9.39 -14.62
C ALA A 139 6.64 9.46 -16.06
N THR A 140 7.87 9.03 -16.27
CA THR A 140 8.39 8.73 -17.59
C THR A 140 8.52 7.21 -17.72
N LEU A 141 7.93 6.65 -18.77
CA LEU A 141 8.04 5.24 -19.06
C LEU A 141 9.21 4.98 -20.02
N PHE A 142 9.90 3.87 -19.81
CA PHE A 142 11.03 3.45 -20.60
C PHE A 142 10.80 2.06 -21.20
N GLU A 143 11.46 1.74 -22.29
CA GLU A 143 11.36 0.43 -22.95
C GLU A 143 12.07 -0.66 -22.14
N GLU A 144 13.10 -0.28 -21.39
CA GLU A 144 13.90 -1.20 -20.61
C GLU A 144 13.11 -1.80 -19.44
N SER A 145 13.32 -3.09 -19.21
CA SER A 145 12.92 -3.72 -17.95
C SER A 145 13.70 -3.13 -16.77
N ILE A 146 13.20 -3.31 -15.56
CA ILE A 146 13.89 -2.87 -14.33
C ILE A 146 15.28 -3.50 -14.20
N HIS A 147 15.47 -4.74 -14.70
CA HIS A 147 16.74 -5.44 -14.68
C HIS A 147 17.76 -4.78 -15.63
N GLU A 148 17.36 -4.47 -16.85
CA GLU A 148 18.19 -3.77 -17.84
C GLU A 148 18.52 -2.35 -17.38
N ALA A 149 17.54 -1.63 -16.84
CA ALA A 149 17.75 -0.28 -16.30
C ALA A 149 18.80 -0.29 -15.17
N ARG A 150 18.73 -1.27 -14.27
CA ARG A 150 19.75 -1.46 -13.22
C ARG A 150 21.12 -1.77 -13.79
N ALA A 151 21.21 -2.65 -14.78
CA ALA A 151 22.48 -2.99 -15.44
C ALA A 151 23.11 -1.77 -16.12
N LYS A 152 22.31 -0.86 -16.64
CA LYS A 152 22.74 0.42 -17.23
C LYS A 152 23.02 1.52 -16.17
N GLY A 153 22.82 1.24 -14.89
CA GLY A 153 22.93 2.25 -13.82
C GLY A 153 21.93 3.39 -14.01
N TYR A 154 20.75 3.10 -14.58
CA TYR A 154 19.69 4.05 -14.91
C TYR A 154 20.13 5.17 -15.85
N ARG A 155 21.07 4.90 -16.77
CA ARG A 155 21.60 5.87 -17.73
C ARG A 155 21.31 5.43 -19.16
N GLY A 156 21.06 6.42 -20.04
CA GLY A 156 20.83 6.14 -21.45
C GLY A 156 19.63 5.23 -21.69
N LEU A 157 18.60 5.36 -20.88
CA LEU A 157 17.35 4.63 -21.05
C LEU A 157 16.57 5.20 -22.23
N THR A 158 15.81 4.35 -22.91
CA THR A 158 15.01 4.70 -24.08
C THR A 158 13.60 5.08 -23.63
N PRO A 159 13.21 6.38 -23.67
CA PRO A 159 11.84 6.74 -23.38
C PRO A 159 10.87 6.06 -24.32
N LEU A 160 9.85 5.43 -23.78
CA LEU A 160 8.79 4.83 -24.59
C LEU A 160 8.09 5.92 -25.42
N GLY A 161 7.83 5.70 -26.71
CA GLY A 161 7.32 6.73 -27.62
C GLY A 161 8.37 7.75 -28.07
N GLY A 162 9.66 7.49 -27.85
CA GLY A 162 10.80 8.18 -28.47
C GLY A 162 11.22 9.51 -27.84
N SER A 163 10.52 10.05 -26.85
CA SER A 163 10.98 11.25 -26.15
C SER A 163 10.38 11.39 -24.75
N ALA A 164 11.20 11.86 -23.79
CA ALA A 164 10.73 12.34 -22.50
C ALA A 164 10.09 13.74 -22.64
N GLY A 165 9.28 14.14 -21.66
CA GLY A 165 8.71 15.49 -21.62
C GLY A 165 7.59 15.75 -22.62
N THR A 166 6.67 14.81 -22.75
CA THR A 166 5.53 14.90 -23.68
C THR A 166 4.19 15.14 -22.98
N ALA A 167 4.21 15.69 -21.77
CA ALA A 167 3.01 16.03 -21.04
C ALA A 167 2.07 16.90 -21.90
N TYR A 168 0.77 16.60 -21.85
CA TYR A 168 -0.29 17.27 -22.62
C TYR A 168 -0.24 17.12 -24.16
N HIS A 169 0.68 16.32 -24.68
CA HIS A 169 0.81 16.12 -26.13
C HIS A 169 -0.08 14.96 -26.62
N LEU A 170 -1.31 15.25 -27.04
CA LEU A 170 -2.28 14.23 -27.45
C LEU A 170 -1.78 13.34 -28.61
N ALA A 171 -1.12 13.92 -29.61
CA ALA A 171 -0.59 13.14 -30.75
C ALA A 171 0.45 12.10 -30.31
N LYS A 172 1.29 12.45 -29.35
CA LYS A 172 2.30 11.53 -28.79
C LYS A 172 1.73 10.57 -27.77
N SER A 173 0.66 10.97 -27.06
CA SER A 173 -0.02 10.08 -26.11
C SER A 173 -0.91 9.04 -26.80
N SER A 174 -1.18 9.18 -28.09
CA SER A 174 -1.96 8.20 -28.85
C SER A 174 -1.30 6.82 -28.88
N ASP A 175 0.03 6.75 -28.84
CA ASP A 175 0.79 5.50 -28.78
C ASP A 175 0.62 4.75 -27.44
N TRP A 176 0.04 5.41 -26.43
CA TRP A 176 -0.13 4.89 -25.08
C TRP A 176 -1.57 4.66 -24.68
N VAL A 177 -2.48 4.92 -25.60
CA VAL A 177 -3.93 4.88 -25.32
C VAL A 177 -4.34 3.53 -24.73
N ASP A 178 -3.79 2.43 -25.24
CA ASP A 178 -4.13 1.10 -24.72
C ASP A 178 -3.60 0.88 -23.30
N TYR A 179 -2.39 1.34 -23.03
CA TYR A 179 -1.80 1.29 -21.69
C TYR A 179 -2.62 2.14 -20.72
N MET A 180 -2.87 3.41 -21.03
CA MET A 180 -3.65 4.31 -20.19
C MET A 180 -5.07 3.81 -19.96
N SER A 181 -5.71 3.29 -21.01
CA SER A 181 -7.03 2.66 -20.90
C SER A 181 -7.01 1.43 -19.97
N ALA A 182 -5.92 0.65 -19.98
CA ALA A 182 -5.77 -0.47 -19.06
C ALA A 182 -5.59 0.00 -17.61
N VAL A 183 -4.86 1.09 -17.39
CA VAL A 183 -4.71 1.72 -16.06
C VAL A 183 -6.06 2.21 -15.56
N VAL A 184 -6.78 3.00 -16.37
CA VAL A 184 -8.10 3.54 -16.00
C VAL A 184 -9.07 2.42 -15.65
N ARG A 185 -9.21 1.41 -16.51
CA ARG A 185 -10.09 0.25 -16.22
C ARG A 185 -9.76 -0.46 -14.90
N ARG A 186 -8.48 -0.50 -14.51
CA ARG A 186 -8.10 -1.10 -13.23
C ARG A 186 -8.44 -0.22 -12.04
N LEU A 187 -8.31 1.08 -12.19
CA LEU A 187 -8.68 2.03 -11.15
C LEU A 187 -10.21 2.05 -10.94
N ASP A 188 -10.97 2.09 -12.03
CA ASP A 188 -12.45 2.07 -11.97
C ASP A 188 -13.00 0.74 -11.44
N GLY A 189 -12.43 -0.39 -11.86
CA GLY A 189 -12.84 -1.73 -11.41
C GLY A 189 -12.44 -2.06 -9.97
N GLY A 190 -11.56 -1.27 -9.37
CA GLY A 190 -11.08 -1.44 -8.00
C GLY A 190 -11.89 -0.69 -6.94
N HIS A 191 -12.96 0.01 -7.32
CA HIS A 191 -13.85 0.65 -6.37
C HIS A 191 -15.12 -0.17 -6.17
N PRO A 192 -15.27 -0.94 -5.09
CA PRO A 192 -16.56 -1.48 -4.71
C PRO A 192 -17.40 -0.37 -4.08
N GLY A 193 -18.21 0.32 -4.87
CA GLY A 193 -19.13 1.29 -4.27
C GLY A 193 -19.45 2.53 -5.11
N GLN A 194 -19.62 2.40 -6.42
CA GLN A 194 -20.48 3.30 -7.22
C GLN A 194 -21.55 2.48 -7.89
#